data_b25224df08cba87d6d3bf62158c5aebf
#
_entry.id   b25224df08cba87d6d3bf62158c5aebf
#
_cell.length_a   1.000
_cell.length_b   1.000
_cell.length_c   1.000
_cell.angle_alpha   90.00
_cell.angle_beta   90.00
_cell.angle_gamma   90.00
#
_symmetry.space_group_name_H-M   'P 1'
#
loop_
_entity.id
_entity.type
_entity.pdbx_description
1 polymer ?
#
loop_
_entity_poly.entity_id
_entity_poly.type
_entity_poly.pdbx_seq_one_letter_code
_entity_poly.pdbx_strand_id
1 'polypeptide(L)'
;MVRTVLAALLLLVIAICLAMTIVPRFLDRIYYDGPTSDHYDGARFFNPDGDDTMAPPAGGSRGGFLWRQLTGSDDRPAWPDTVEVTAARPPARVDGPRMLVTWIGHATVLIQTQGLNILTDPVWGARAGPFGLGPRRVATPGIRFEDLPRIDLVLVSHNHYDHLEKATLRRLWQRDRPMIVTSLGNDSVIAQTGARATALDWRGAVEVRPGIRVAVTRNHHWGSRWFADRNRALWSSFVVQLPTGGNLFFAGDTGFGDGQWPAEAAALGPVRLALLPIGAFRFVPGQMVSGAHIGPAHAALVFERLRAARALAIHWGTFRLSYEARDTPPRMLQAAMKCLDRTGFDAVAIGRTVEVPPATTLPPPTRTNPAAMLACLDTPAVRALR
;
A
#
# COMPACT_ATOMS: atom_id res chain seq x y z
N MET A 1 27.05 -40.16 -25.54
CA MET A 1 26.04 -39.95 -24.50
C MET A 1 26.31 -38.73 -23.65
N VAL A 2 27.42 -38.59 -22.90
CA VAL A 2 27.70 -37.41 -22.04
C VAL A 2 27.72 -36.08 -22.84
N ARG A 3 28.45 -36.04 -23.99
CA ARG A 3 28.47 -34.83 -24.84
C ARG A 3 27.12 -34.39 -25.36
N THR A 4 26.25 -35.34 -25.69
CA THR A 4 24.89 -35.05 -26.17
C THR A 4 24.01 -34.48 -25.03
N VAL A 5 24.13 -35.01 -23.81
CA VAL A 5 23.43 -34.51 -22.63
C VAL A 5 23.91 -33.10 -22.28
N LEU A 6 25.20 -32.86 -22.27
CA LEU A 6 25.78 -31.52 -22.00
C LEU A 6 25.36 -30.50 -23.07
N ALA A 7 25.31 -30.86 -24.33
CA ALA A 7 24.82 -29.99 -25.40
C ALA A 7 23.33 -29.68 -25.25
N ALA A 8 22.52 -30.67 -24.90
CA ALA A 8 21.07 -30.45 -24.63
C ALA A 8 20.85 -29.56 -23.43
N LEU A 9 21.60 -29.73 -22.34
CA LEU A 9 21.52 -28.83 -21.17
C LEU A 9 21.93 -27.40 -21.51
N LEU A 10 23.02 -27.23 -22.28
CA LEU A 10 23.48 -25.91 -22.72
C LEU A 10 22.42 -25.21 -23.58
N LEU A 11 21.84 -25.94 -24.56
CA LEU A 11 20.73 -25.41 -25.38
C LEU A 11 19.51 -25.04 -24.56
N LEU A 12 19.16 -25.83 -23.57
CA LEU A 12 18.05 -25.52 -22.64
C LEU A 12 18.35 -24.24 -21.85
N VAL A 13 19.56 -24.09 -21.31
CA VAL A 13 19.96 -22.87 -20.59
C VAL A 13 19.91 -21.66 -21.52
N ILE A 14 20.43 -21.76 -22.73
CA ILE A 14 20.39 -20.69 -23.73
C ILE A 14 18.92 -20.35 -24.06
N ALA A 15 18.05 -21.34 -24.28
CA ALA A 15 16.65 -21.12 -24.57
C ALA A 15 15.94 -20.44 -23.40
N ILE A 16 16.22 -20.82 -22.16
CA ILE A 16 15.70 -20.15 -20.94
C ILE A 16 16.20 -18.72 -20.86
N CYS A 17 17.49 -18.46 -21.05
CA CYS A 17 18.05 -17.11 -21.04
C CYS A 17 17.44 -16.22 -22.14
N LEU A 18 17.28 -16.74 -23.36
CA LEU A 18 16.63 -16.04 -24.45
C LEU A 18 15.14 -15.78 -24.15
N ALA A 19 14.44 -16.76 -23.60
CA ALA A 19 13.05 -16.57 -23.18
C ALA A 19 12.95 -15.49 -22.09
N MET A 20 13.83 -15.48 -21.10
CA MET A 20 13.84 -14.46 -20.05
C MET A 20 14.19 -13.05 -20.54
N THR A 21 14.92 -12.92 -21.64
CA THR A 21 15.30 -11.61 -22.19
C THR A 21 14.34 -11.12 -23.28
N ILE A 22 13.82 -12.02 -24.12
CA ILE A 22 12.99 -11.69 -25.27
C ILE A 22 11.50 -11.65 -24.90
N VAL A 23 11.00 -12.68 -24.21
CA VAL A 23 9.58 -12.81 -23.89
C VAL A 23 9.04 -11.62 -23.06
N PRO A 24 9.75 -11.06 -22.07
CA PRO A 24 9.27 -9.90 -21.35
C PRO A 24 8.97 -8.69 -22.23
N ARG A 25 9.74 -8.47 -23.30
CA ARG A 25 9.50 -7.37 -24.25
C ARG A 25 8.19 -7.52 -25.03
N PHE A 26 7.76 -8.73 -25.32
CA PHE A 26 6.46 -9.01 -25.95
C PHE A 26 5.31 -9.06 -24.96
N LEU A 27 5.60 -9.27 -23.68
CA LEU A 27 4.63 -9.24 -22.60
C LEU A 27 4.56 -7.87 -21.92
N ASP A 28 5.47 -6.96 -22.25
CA ASP A 28 5.47 -5.58 -21.75
C ASP A 28 4.22 -4.88 -22.26
N ARG A 29 3.27 -4.64 -21.36
CA ARG A 29 2.01 -4.01 -21.69
C ARG A 29 2.13 -2.52 -21.49
N ILE A 30 1.71 -1.76 -22.47
CA ILE A 30 1.45 -0.33 -22.32
C ILE A 30 0.13 -0.22 -21.56
N TYR A 31 0.19 0.32 -20.35
CA TYR A 31 -1.00 0.55 -19.53
C TYR A 31 -1.55 1.97 -19.71
N TYR A 32 -0.68 2.89 -20.06
CA TYR A 32 -0.99 4.29 -20.32
C TYR A 32 -0.23 4.78 -21.56
N ASP A 33 -0.92 5.49 -22.44
CA ASP A 33 -0.39 6.10 -23.66
C ASP A 33 -0.96 7.53 -23.75
N GLY A 34 -0.34 8.44 -23.01
CA GLY A 34 -0.73 9.83 -22.92
C GLY A 34 0.46 10.78 -23.06
N PRO A 35 0.21 12.10 -22.97
CA PRO A 35 1.28 13.10 -23.09
C PRO A 35 2.30 12.97 -21.96
N THR A 36 3.55 13.37 -22.23
CA THR A 36 4.59 13.52 -21.21
C THR A 36 4.20 14.56 -20.19
N SER A 37 4.66 14.38 -18.95
CA SER A 37 4.40 15.29 -17.83
C SER A 37 5.63 15.45 -16.95
N ASP A 38 5.50 16.16 -15.82
CA ASP A 38 6.55 16.29 -14.81
C ASP A 38 6.86 14.98 -14.05
N HIS A 39 6.15 13.90 -14.35
CA HIS A 39 6.32 12.57 -13.75
C HIS A 39 6.03 11.41 -14.73
N TYR A 40 5.92 11.66 -16.04
CA TYR A 40 5.80 10.65 -17.10
C TYR A 40 6.67 11.02 -18.30
N ASP A 41 7.60 10.14 -18.68
CA ASP A 41 8.59 10.38 -19.76
C ASP A 41 8.11 10.00 -21.16
N GLY A 42 6.84 9.56 -21.29
CA GLY A 42 6.26 9.01 -22.52
C GLY A 42 6.30 7.48 -22.57
N ALA A 43 6.97 6.84 -21.63
CA ALA A 43 7.05 5.40 -21.53
C ALA A 43 6.81 4.89 -20.10
N ARG A 44 7.28 5.62 -19.08
CA ARG A 44 7.23 5.23 -17.67
C ARG A 44 6.97 6.43 -16.77
N PHE A 45 6.29 6.17 -15.68
CA PHE A 45 6.16 7.13 -14.59
C PHE A 45 7.41 7.13 -13.73
N PHE A 46 7.69 8.24 -13.06
CA PHE A 46 8.83 8.40 -12.16
C PHE A 46 8.48 9.33 -10.99
N ASN A 47 9.24 9.24 -9.91
CA ASN A 47 9.11 10.14 -8.76
C ASN A 47 9.95 11.40 -9.04
N PRO A 48 9.36 12.61 -9.12
CA PRO A 48 10.12 13.84 -9.34
C PRO A 48 11.04 14.21 -8.18
N ASP A 49 10.77 13.66 -7.00
CA ASP A 49 11.45 13.94 -5.73
C ASP A 49 12.53 12.90 -5.35
N GLY A 50 12.96 12.09 -6.30
CA GLY A 50 14.09 11.19 -6.11
C GLY A 50 13.82 9.73 -6.35
N ASP A 51 14.76 8.90 -5.95
CA ASP A 51 14.79 7.47 -6.24
C ASP A 51 13.94 6.67 -5.23
N ASP A 52 13.22 5.68 -5.75
CA ASP A 52 12.41 4.72 -5.00
C ASP A 52 13.19 3.46 -4.61
N THR A 53 14.51 3.52 -4.57
CA THR A 53 15.36 2.36 -4.30
C THR A 53 15.11 1.78 -2.91
N MET A 54 14.74 0.51 -2.88
CA MET A 54 14.92 -0.33 -1.71
C MET A 54 16.43 -0.54 -1.53
N ALA A 55 16.96 -0.32 -0.32
CA ALA A 55 18.36 -0.62 -0.07
C ALA A 55 18.66 -2.07 -0.52
N PRO A 56 19.66 -2.33 -1.38
CA PRO A 56 19.99 -3.68 -1.78
C PRO A 56 20.37 -4.48 -0.52
N PRO A 57 20.01 -5.76 -0.44
CA PRO A 57 20.45 -6.60 0.67
C PRO A 57 21.98 -6.53 0.75
N ALA A 58 22.51 -6.21 1.92
CA ALA A 58 23.95 -6.13 2.14
C ALA A 58 24.61 -7.47 1.72
N GLY A 59 25.51 -7.42 0.74
CA GLY A 59 26.30 -8.57 0.31
C GLY A 59 25.60 -9.59 -0.60
N GLY A 60 24.43 -9.28 -1.21
CA GLY A 60 23.74 -10.26 -2.06
C GLY A 60 23.38 -9.76 -3.45
N SER A 61 23.65 -10.57 -4.47
CA SER A 61 23.06 -10.40 -5.79
C SER A 61 21.54 -10.69 -5.74
N ARG A 62 20.77 -10.17 -6.71
CA ARG A 62 19.34 -10.52 -6.87
C ARG A 62 19.13 -12.04 -6.92
N GLY A 63 20.05 -12.79 -7.52
CA GLY A 63 20.02 -14.25 -7.53
C GLY A 63 20.24 -14.87 -6.14
N GLY A 64 21.13 -14.31 -5.34
CA GLY A 64 21.34 -14.75 -3.94
C GLY A 64 20.12 -14.49 -3.05
N PHE A 65 19.42 -13.37 -3.25
CA PHE A 65 18.15 -13.09 -2.57
C PHE A 65 17.08 -14.13 -2.96
N LEU A 66 16.91 -14.40 -4.25
CA LEU A 66 15.95 -15.39 -4.74
C LEU A 66 16.28 -16.81 -4.24
N TRP A 67 17.55 -17.16 -4.23
CA TRP A 67 18.02 -18.46 -3.70
C TRP A 67 17.72 -18.62 -2.22
N ARG A 68 18.01 -17.61 -1.40
CA ARG A 68 17.67 -17.64 0.03
C ARG A 68 16.15 -17.73 0.26
N GLN A 69 15.35 -17.04 -0.54
CA GLN A 69 13.88 -17.16 -0.47
C GLN A 69 13.40 -18.57 -0.83
N LEU A 70 13.99 -19.19 -1.85
CA LEU A 70 13.61 -20.54 -2.30
C LEU A 70 14.04 -21.62 -1.32
N THR A 71 15.20 -21.47 -0.68
CA THR A 71 15.76 -22.44 0.25
C THR A 71 15.31 -22.22 1.69
N GLY A 72 14.61 -21.13 1.99
CA GLY A 72 14.24 -20.77 3.36
C GLY A 72 15.42 -20.39 4.25
N SER A 73 16.61 -20.20 3.69
CA SER A 73 17.85 -19.84 4.40
C SER A 73 18.02 -18.32 4.58
N ASP A 74 16.93 -17.57 4.59
CA ASP A 74 16.95 -16.15 4.91
C ASP A 74 16.89 -15.93 6.43
N ASP A 75 17.68 -14.98 6.94
CA ASP A 75 17.70 -14.61 8.36
C ASP A 75 16.48 -13.76 8.77
N ARG A 76 15.41 -13.77 7.97
CA ARG A 76 14.17 -13.03 8.30
C ARG A 76 13.53 -13.63 9.55
N PRO A 77 13.05 -12.79 10.48
CA PRO A 77 12.31 -13.25 11.63
C PRO A 77 11.14 -14.15 11.22
N ALA A 78 10.97 -15.28 11.92
CA ALA A 78 9.84 -16.17 11.66
C ALA A 78 8.53 -15.45 11.98
N TRP A 79 7.54 -15.62 11.10
CA TRP A 79 6.17 -15.22 11.37
C TRP A 79 5.32 -16.47 11.69
N PRO A 80 4.24 -16.33 12.46
CA PRO A 80 3.33 -17.43 12.66
C PRO A 80 2.71 -17.88 11.31
N ASP A 81 2.44 -19.15 11.15
CA ASP A 81 1.79 -19.67 9.94
C ASP A 81 0.36 -19.15 9.79
N THR A 82 -0.32 -18.97 10.91
CA THR A 82 -1.67 -18.42 10.98
C THR A 82 -1.83 -17.52 12.20
N VAL A 83 -2.63 -16.50 12.04
CA VAL A 83 -3.06 -15.59 13.11
C VAL A 83 -4.58 -15.66 13.18
N GLU A 84 -5.10 -15.96 14.36
CA GLU A 84 -6.54 -15.91 14.59
C GLU A 84 -7.07 -14.49 14.48
N VAL A 85 -8.15 -14.33 13.73
CA VAL A 85 -8.83 -13.06 13.52
C VAL A 85 -10.31 -13.24 13.82
N THR A 86 -10.82 -12.42 14.72
CA THR A 86 -12.26 -12.32 14.91
C THR A 86 -12.85 -11.43 13.83
N ALA A 87 -13.54 -12.03 12.86
CA ALA A 87 -14.13 -11.28 11.77
C ALA A 87 -15.26 -10.37 12.25
N ALA A 88 -15.24 -9.12 11.82
CA ALA A 88 -16.31 -8.16 12.07
C ALA A 88 -17.52 -8.43 11.16
N ARG A 89 -18.69 -8.00 11.63
CA ARG A 89 -19.92 -7.90 10.84
C ARG A 89 -20.37 -6.45 10.84
N PRO A 90 -19.92 -5.66 9.86
CA PRO A 90 -20.25 -4.24 9.80
C PRO A 90 -21.76 -4.02 9.53
N PRO A 91 -22.32 -2.88 9.96
CA PRO A 91 -23.66 -2.53 9.57
C PRO A 91 -23.77 -2.33 8.05
N ALA A 92 -24.98 -2.44 7.52
CA ALA A 92 -25.20 -2.28 6.08
C ALA A 92 -24.77 -0.89 5.59
N ARG A 93 -24.96 0.15 6.43
CA ARG A 93 -24.62 1.55 6.11
C ARG A 93 -24.48 2.40 7.37
N VAL A 94 -23.71 3.48 7.24
CA VAL A 94 -23.55 4.51 8.29
C VAL A 94 -23.87 5.87 7.65
N ASP A 95 -24.95 6.48 8.08
CA ASP A 95 -25.41 7.77 7.55
C ASP A 95 -24.84 8.95 8.35
N GLY A 96 -24.90 10.13 7.74
CA GLY A 96 -24.42 11.37 8.34
C GLY A 96 -22.92 11.37 8.65
N PRO A 97 -22.45 12.25 9.55
CA PRO A 97 -21.05 12.49 9.81
C PRO A 97 -20.36 11.40 10.65
N ARG A 98 -21.10 10.42 11.15
CA ARG A 98 -20.53 9.28 11.87
C ARG A 98 -19.59 8.51 10.93
N MET A 99 -18.44 8.03 11.43
CA MET A 99 -17.48 7.25 10.65
C MET A 99 -17.06 6.01 11.40
N LEU A 100 -17.37 4.85 10.84
CA LEU A 100 -16.87 3.55 11.29
C LEU A 100 -15.78 3.08 10.34
N VAL A 101 -14.70 2.54 10.91
CA VAL A 101 -13.54 2.07 10.15
C VAL A 101 -13.18 0.68 10.63
N THR A 102 -13.17 -0.30 9.72
CA THR A 102 -12.82 -1.69 10.02
C THR A 102 -11.59 -2.09 9.21
N TRP A 103 -10.50 -2.45 9.89
CA TRP A 103 -9.33 -2.95 9.20
C TRP A 103 -9.50 -4.42 8.82
N ILE A 104 -9.50 -4.69 7.52
CA ILE A 104 -9.71 -6.04 6.97
C ILE A 104 -8.39 -6.80 6.90
N GLY A 105 -7.28 -6.06 6.72
CA GLY A 105 -5.93 -6.61 6.66
C GLY A 105 -5.12 -6.01 5.51
N HIS A 106 -3.81 -5.93 5.66
CA HIS A 106 -2.90 -5.28 4.73
C HIS A 106 -3.31 -3.82 4.49
N ALA A 107 -3.53 -3.42 3.24
CA ALA A 107 -4.02 -2.09 2.87
C ALA A 107 -5.56 -2.05 2.68
N THR A 108 -6.25 -3.16 2.94
CA THR A 108 -7.71 -3.26 2.79
C THR A 108 -8.41 -2.78 4.05
N VAL A 109 -9.17 -1.69 3.92
CA VAL A 109 -9.95 -1.07 5.00
C VAL A 109 -11.36 -0.76 4.49
N LEU A 110 -12.36 -1.08 5.29
CA LEU A 110 -13.75 -0.62 5.07
C LEU A 110 -13.97 0.66 5.88
N ILE A 111 -14.37 1.73 5.20
CA ILE A 111 -14.77 2.99 5.82
C ILE A 111 -16.24 3.24 5.50
N GLN A 112 -17.05 3.45 6.54
CA GLN A 112 -18.50 3.69 6.42
C GLN A 112 -18.83 5.06 6.99
N THR A 113 -19.28 5.99 6.15
CA THR A 113 -19.62 7.37 6.54
C THR A 113 -20.43 8.05 5.44
N GLN A 114 -21.21 9.05 5.78
CA GLN A 114 -21.99 9.88 4.82
C GLN A 114 -22.87 9.04 3.89
N GLY A 115 -23.37 7.91 4.37
CA GLY A 115 -24.14 6.99 3.54
C GLY A 115 -23.30 6.27 2.46
N LEU A 116 -21.96 6.21 2.58
CA LEU A 116 -21.07 5.47 1.69
C LEU A 116 -20.36 4.35 2.43
N ASN A 117 -20.15 3.26 1.70
CA ASN A 117 -19.22 2.18 2.04
C ASN A 117 -18.03 2.27 1.09
N ILE A 118 -16.88 2.69 1.61
CA ILE A 118 -15.64 2.92 0.88
C ILE A 118 -14.67 1.78 1.21
N LEU A 119 -14.04 1.20 0.19
CA LEU A 119 -13.07 0.11 0.35
C LEU A 119 -11.73 0.50 -0.29
N THR A 120 -10.64 0.34 0.44
CA THR A 120 -9.29 0.60 -0.05
C THR A 120 -8.59 -0.69 -0.44
N ASP A 121 -7.82 -0.70 -1.54
CA ASP A 121 -6.96 -1.77 -2.05
C ASP A 121 -7.50 -3.18 -1.71
N PRO A 122 -8.59 -3.63 -2.35
CA PRO A 122 -9.33 -4.81 -1.91
C PRO A 122 -8.61 -6.11 -2.27
N VAL A 123 -8.10 -6.81 -1.25
CA VAL A 123 -7.37 -8.08 -1.37
C VAL A 123 -7.92 -9.09 -0.36
N TRP A 124 -8.49 -10.21 -0.85
CA TRP A 124 -8.95 -11.35 -0.05
C TRP A 124 -8.16 -12.62 -0.32
N GLY A 125 -7.27 -12.60 -1.31
CA GLY A 125 -6.47 -13.74 -1.74
C GLY A 125 -5.56 -14.29 -0.65
N ALA A 126 -5.31 -15.60 -0.74
CA ALA A 126 -4.41 -16.30 0.16
C ALA A 126 -2.92 -15.98 -0.09
N ARG A 127 -2.59 -15.40 -1.24
CA ARG A 127 -1.22 -15.05 -1.63
C ARG A 127 -1.19 -13.75 -2.44
N ALA A 128 -0.16 -12.97 -2.21
CA ALA A 128 0.10 -11.72 -2.91
C ALA A 128 1.17 -11.93 -4.01
N GLY A 129 0.74 -12.43 -5.16
CA GLY A 129 1.65 -12.66 -6.29
C GLY A 129 0.96 -13.26 -7.51
N PRO A 130 1.69 -13.37 -8.64
CA PRO A 130 1.16 -13.95 -9.86
C PRO A 130 0.85 -15.44 -9.70
N PHE A 131 -0.16 -15.93 -10.39
CA PHE A 131 -0.53 -17.35 -10.47
C PHE A 131 -0.75 -18.06 -9.11
N GLY A 132 -1.14 -17.31 -8.06
CA GLY A 132 -1.27 -17.85 -6.71
C GLY A 132 0.05 -18.14 -6.02
N LEU A 133 1.16 -17.60 -6.53
CA LEU A 133 2.48 -17.62 -5.92
C LEU A 133 2.72 -16.36 -5.09
N GLY A 134 3.88 -16.27 -4.44
CA GLY A 134 4.25 -15.11 -3.63
C GLY A 134 3.91 -15.25 -2.15
N PRO A 135 4.08 -14.18 -1.36
CA PRO A 135 3.89 -14.20 0.08
C PRO A 135 2.51 -14.70 0.49
N ARG A 136 2.49 -15.62 1.47
CA ARG A 136 1.24 -16.18 2.00
C ARG A 136 0.62 -15.19 3.00
N ARG A 137 -0.70 -15.09 2.98
CA ARG A 137 -1.48 -14.42 4.02
C ARG A 137 -1.42 -15.25 5.31
N VAL A 138 -1.00 -14.63 6.40
CA VAL A 138 -0.95 -15.28 7.73
C VAL A 138 -2.16 -14.96 8.59
N ALA A 139 -2.85 -13.86 8.33
CA ALA A 139 -4.05 -13.43 9.03
C ALA A 139 -5.26 -13.48 8.09
N THR A 140 -6.33 -14.18 8.49
CA THR A 140 -7.57 -14.21 7.70
C THR A 140 -8.15 -12.78 7.58
N PRO A 141 -8.91 -12.47 6.51
CA PRO A 141 -9.55 -11.16 6.38
C PRO A 141 -10.44 -10.82 7.57
N GLY A 142 -10.33 -9.61 8.09
CA GLY A 142 -11.09 -9.11 9.23
C GLY A 142 -12.59 -8.91 8.97
N ILE A 143 -13.03 -9.02 7.72
CA ILE A 143 -14.41 -9.17 7.29
C ILE A 143 -14.40 -10.26 6.22
N ARG A 144 -15.26 -11.28 6.35
CA ARG A 144 -15.43 -12.24 5.27
C ARG A 144 -16.04 -11.53 4.07
N PHE A 145 -15.68 -11.93 2.86
CA PHE A 145 -16.19 -11.27 1.65
C PHE A 145 -17.72 -11.28 1.58
N GLU A 146 -18.34 -12.33 2.07
CA GLU A 146 -19.79 -12.52 2.11
C GLU A 146 -20.48 -11.62 3.14
N ASP A 147 -19.76 -11.21 4.19
CA ASP A 147 -20.26 -10.29 5.24
C ASP A 147 -20.03 -8.81 4.90
N LEU A 148 -19.37 -8.51 3.75
CA LEU A 148 -19.22 -7.12 3.30
C LEU A 148 -20.58 -6.51 2.97
N PRO A 149 -20.87 -5.29 3.47
CA PRO A 149 -22.01 -4.51 2.97
C PRO A 149 -21.81 -4.19 1.48
N ARG A 150 -22.86 -3.74 0.81
CA ARG A 150 -22.73 -3.24 -0.57
C ARG A 150 -21.70 -2.11 -0.61
N ILE A 151 -20.70 -2.23 -1.47
CA ILE A 151 -19.62 -1.25 -1.64
C ILE A 151 -20.01 -0.23 -2.71
N ASP A 152 -19.87 1.05 -2.37
CA ASP A 152 -20.18 2.17 -3.27
C ASP A 152 -18.91 2.70 -3.97
N LEU A 153 -17.79 2.74 -3.27
CA LEU A 153 -16.51 3.29 -3.75
C LEU A 153 -15.35 2.35 -3.44
N VAL A 154 -14.49 2.11 -4.41
CA VAL A 154 -13.23 1.41 -4.26
C VAL A 154 -12.10 2.35 -4.66
N LEU A 155 -11.09 2.48 -3.82
CA LEU A 155 -9.83 3.18 -4.11
C LEU A 155 -8.74 2.15 -4.36
N VAL A 156 -8.06 2.23 -5.49
CA VAL A 156 -6.93 1.36 -5.83
C VAL A 156 -5.69 2.22 -6.03
N SER A 157 -4.72 2.07 -5.12
CA SER A 157 -3.55 2.95 -5.05
C SER A 157 -2.54 2.72 -6.17
N HIS A 158 -2.26 1.47 -6.49
CA HIS A 158 -1.30 1.08 -7.52
C HIS A 158 -1.47 -0.40 -7.91
N ASN A 159 -0.64 -0.88 -8.82
CA ASN A 159 -0.86 -2.18 -9.46
C ASN A 159 -0.12 -3.37 -8.82
N HIS A 160 0.56 -3.25 -7.69
CA HIS A 160 1.16 -4.41 -7.03
C HIS A 160 0.10 -5.46 -6.68
N TYR A 161 0.51 -6.73 -6.56
CA TYR A 161 -0.41 -7.85 -6.36
C TYR A 161 -1.12 -7.85 -5.03
N ASP A 162 -0.54 -7.24 -4.02
CA ASP A 162 -1.07 -7.09 -2.66
C ASP A 162 -1.98 -5.86 -2.49
N HIS A 163 -2.19 -5.07 -3.57
CA HIS A 163 -3.09 -3.91 -3.62
C HIS A 163 -4.16 -4.06 -4.70
N LEU A 164 -3.79 -4.49 -5.90
CA LEU A 164 -4.71 -4.71 -7.01
C LEU A 164 -4.90 -6.21 -7.26
N GLU A 165 -5.85 -6.82 -6.57
CA GLU A 165 -6.22 -8.22 -6.76
C GLU A 165 -7.38 -8.36 -7.74
N LYS A 166 -7.08 -8.87 -8.93
CA LYS A 166 -8.09 -9.00 -10.00
C LYS A 166 -9.28 -9.90 -9.63
N ALA A 167 -9.06 -10.95 -8.84
CA ALA A 167 -10.13 -11.86 -8.44
C ALA A 167 -11.15 -11.16 -7.54
N THR A 168 -10.68 -10.43 -6.53
CA THR A 168 -11.52 -9.66 -5.62
C THR A 168 -12.26 -8.53 -6.35
N LEU A 169 -11.57 -7.76 -7.22
CA LEU A 169 -12.21 -6.70 -8.00
C LEU A 169 -13.30 -7.24 -8.92
N ARG A 170 -13.10 -8.41 -9.55
CA ARG A 170 -14.13 -9.08 -10.36
C ARG A 170 -15.36 -9.42 -9.53
N ARG A 171 -15.18 -10.00 -8.34
CA ARG A 171 -16.27 -10.37 -7.42
C ARG A 171 -17.05 -9.12 -6.97
N LEU A 172 -16.34 -8.05 -6.56
CA LEU A 172 -16.95 -6.78 -6.16
C LEU A 172 -17.74 -6.16 -7.32
N TRP A 173 -17.15 -6.14 -8.52
CA TRP A 173 -17.81 -5.60 -9.70
C TRP A 173 -19.08 -6.37 -10.08
N GLN A 174 -19.05 -7.69 -10.01
CA GLN A 174 -20.22 -8.52 -10.29
C GLN A 174 -21.34 -8.33 -9.29
N ARG A 175 -21.01 -8.15 -8.01
CA ARG A 175 -21.98 -8.02 -6.93
C ARG A 175 -22.55 -6.61 -6.79
N ASP A 176 -21.70 -5.59 -6.79
CA ASP A 176 -22.05 -4.24 -6.31
C ASP A 176 -21.96 -3.16 -7.39
N ARG A 177 -21.15 -3.36 -8.45
CA ARG A 177 -20.82 -2.32 -9.45
C ARG A 177 -20.34 -1.01 -8.81
N PRO A 178 -19.36 -1.04 -7.89
CA PRO A 178 -18.90 0.16 -7.23
C PRO A 178 -18.24 1.11 -8.21
N MET A 179 -18.21 2.41 -7.90
CA MET A 179 -17.27 3.32 -8.54
C MET A 179 -15.86 2.92 -8.12
N ILE A 180 -14.95 2.71 -9.07
CA ILE A 180 -13.54 2.41 -8.81
C ILE A 180 -12.72 3.61 -9.26
N VAL A 181 -11.96 4.20 -8.34
CA VAL A 181 -11.02 5.31 -8.64
C VAL A 181 -9.60 4.82 -8.44
N THR A 182 -8.75 5.15 -9.39
CA THR A 182 -7.34 4.76 -9.40
C THR A 182 -6.49 5.81 -10.11
N SER A 183 -5.17 5.63 -10.14
CA SER A 183 -4.25 6.44 -10.94
C SER A 183 -4.04 5.87 -12.35
N LEU A 184 -3.50 6.70 -13.24
CA LEU A 184 -3.33 6.42 -14.68
C LEU A 184 -2.68 5.04 -14.93
N GLY A 185 -3.23 4.31 -15.90
CA GLY A 185 -2.76 3.01 -16.35
C GLY A 185 -3.27 1.81 -15.54
N ASN A 186 -3.69 1.99 -14.28
CA ASN A 186 -4.24 0.88 -13.49
C ASN A 186 -5.63 0.45 -13.97
N ASP A 187 -6.39 1.34 -14.59
CA ASP A 187 -7.68 1.05 -15.22
C ASP A 187 -7.55 -0.02 -16.30
N SER A 188 -6.45 -0.03 -17.07
CA SER A 188 -6.15 -1.08 -18.07
C SER A 188 -6.00 -2.46 -17.42
N VAL A 189 -5.41 -2.52 -16.21
CA VAL A 189 -5.28 -3.76 -15.44
C VAL A 189 -6.63 -4.17 -14.86
N ILE A 190 -7.39 -3.21 -14.33
CA ILE A 190 -8.73 -3.42 -13.76
C ILE A 190 -9.70 -3.89 -14.84
N ALA A 191 -9.65 -3.34 -16.05
CA ALA A 191 -10.51 -3.73 -17.18
C ALA A 191 -10.41 -5.22 -17.53
N GLN A 192 -9.26 -5.86 -17.29
CA GLN A 192 -9.08 -7.31 -17.46
C GLN A 192 -9.98 -8.16 -16.53
N THR A 193 -10.60 -7.56 -15.54
CA THR A 193 -11.58 -8.20 -14.65
C THR A 193 -13.02 -8.08 -15.12
N GLY A 194 -13.27 -7.27 -16.16
CA GLY A 194 -14.58 -6.84 -16.62
C GLY A 194 -15.13 -5.63 -15.86
N ALA A 195 -14.40 -5.12 -14.88
CA ALA A 195 -14.75 -3.90 -14.15
C ALA A 195 -14.32 -2.65 -14.95
N ARG A 196 -14.97 -1.51 -14.64
CA ARG A 196 -14.58 -0.20 -15.13
C ARG A 196 -14.04 0.64 -13.98
N ALA A 197 -12.96 1.38 -14.23
CA ALA A 197 -12.39 2.30 -13.28
C ALA A 197 -12.22 3.69 -13.89
N THR A 198 -12.31 4.72 -13.07
CA THR A 198 -11.94 6.09 -13.39
C THR A 198 -10.48 6.27 -13.01
N ALA A 199 -9.61 6.37 -14.01
CA ALA A 199 -8.20 6.64 -13.83
C ALA A 199 -7.94 8.14 -13.92
N LEU A 200 -7.19 8.68 -12.97
CA LEU A 200 -6.86 10.09 -12.88
C LEU A 200 -5.37 10.27 -12.66
N ASP A 201 -4.85 11.38 -13.10
CA ASP A 201 -3.50 11.83 -12.78
C ASP A 201 -3.43 12.43 -11.38
N TRP A 202 -2.22 12.62 -10.85
CA TRP A 202 -2.02 13.44 -9.66
C TRP A 202 -2.66 14.81 -9.82
N ARG A 203 -3.28 15.32 -8.75
CA ARG A 203 -4.08 16.55 -8.71
C ARG A 203 -5.44 16.44 -9.44
N GLY A 204 -5.69 15.31 -10.14
CA GLY A 204 -7.01 15.03 -10.69
C GLY A 204 -8.02 14.70 -9.60
N ALA A 205 -9.30 14.94 -9.89
CA ALA A 205 -10.35 14.60 -8.95
C ALA A 205 -11.67 14.32 -9.64
N VAL A 206 -12.51 13.52 -9.00
CA VAL A 206 -13.83 13.13 -9.50
C VAL A 206 -14.87 13.22 -8.39
N GLU A 207 -16.07 13.66 -8.74
CA GLU A 207 -17.22 13.65 -7.84
C GLU A 207 -17.82 12.24 -7.79
N VAL A 208 -18.00 11.70 -6.59
CA VAL A 208 -18.62 10.39 -6.34
C VAL A 208 -20.12 10.55 -6.14
N ARG A 209 -20.51 11.55 -5.36
CA ARG A 209 -21.87 12.03 -5.08
C ARG A 209 -21.82 13.52 -4.80
N PRO A 210 -22.94 14.25 -4.86
CA PRO A 210 -22.98 15.67 -4.51
C PRO A 210 -22.30 15.96 -3.17
N GLY A 211 -21.24 16.78 -3.21
CA GLY A 211 -20.42 17.14 -2.05
C GLY A 211 -19.41 16.10 -1.57
N ILE A 212 -19.27 14.95 -2.26
CA ILE A 212 -18.24 13.95 -1.98
C ILE A 212 -17.35 13.77 -3.20
N ARG A 213 -16.08 14.10 -3.05
CA ARG A 213 -15.11 14.11 -4.13
C ARG A 213 -13.88 13.29 -3.76
N VAL A 214 -13.33 12.52 -4.69
CA VAL A 214 -12.05 11.84 -4.57
C VAL A 214 -11.02 12.63 -5.34
N ALA A 215 -10.00 13.11 -4.66
CA ALA A 215 -8.80 13.70 -5.27
C ALA A 215 -7.66 12.69 -5.23
N VAL A 216 -6.99 12.52 -6.37
CA VAL A 216 -5.77 11.72 -6.50
C VAL A 216 -4.59 12.62 -6.15
N THR A 217 -3.77 12.20 -5.21
CA THR A 217 -2.65 12.99 -4.70
C THR A 217 -1.33 12.28 -4.93
N ARG A 218 -0.27 13.06 -5.07
CA ARG A 218 1.10 12.54 -5.19
C ARG A 218 1.46 11.72 -3.96
N ASN A 219 2.23 10.66 -4.18
CA ASN A 219 3.04 9.98 -3.18
C ASN A 219 4.34 9.51 -3.83
N HIS A 220 5.17 8.75 -3.14
CA HIS A 220 6.49 8.34 -3.59
C HIS A 220 6.60 6.81 -3.61
N HIS A 221 6.37 6.19 -4.78
CA HIS A 221 6.36 4.74 -4.87
C HIS A 221 6.77 4.27 -6.27
N TRP A 222 6.36 3.06 -6.64
CA TRP A 222 6.54 2.44 -7.94
C TRP A 222 5.43 1.42 -8.19
N GLY A 223 5.35 0.93 -9.43
CA GLY A 223 4.37 -0.09 -9.80
C GLY A 223 4.95 -1.14 -10.72
N SER A 224 4.53 -2.38 -10.58
CA SER A 224 4.84 -3.48 -11.49
C SER A 224 3.95 -4.68 -11.21
N ARG A 225 3.61 -5.41 -12.29
CA ARG A 225 2.96 -6.73 -12.21
C ARG A 225 3.73 -7.80 -12.94
N TRP A 226 4.71 -7.40 -13.77
CA TRP A 226 5.49 -8.28 -14.61
C TRP A 226 6.95 -7.82 -14.68
N PHE A 227 7.82 -8.64 -15.20
CA PHE A 227 9.26 -8.36 -15.20
C PHE A 227 9.68 -7.09 -15.96
N ALA A 228 8.92 -6.69 -16.97
CA ALA A 228 9.26 -5.58 -17.86
C ALA A 228 8.36 -4.35 -17.71
N ASP A 229 7.29 -4.42 -16.91
CA ASP A 229 6.27 -3.37 -16.82
C ASP A 229 6.47 -2.39 -15.66
N ARG A 230 7.66 -2.37 -15.03
CA ARG A 230 7.94 -1.43 -13.95
C ARG A 230 7.59 -0.01 -14.37
N ASN A 231 6.81 0.66 -13.53
CA ASN A 231 6.39 2.05 -13.70
C ASN A 231 5.59 2.35 -14.99
N ARG A 232 4.93 1.34 -15.57
CA ARG A 232 4.01 1.53 -16.72
C ARG A 232 2.62 2.04 -16.30
N ALA A 233 2.29 1.98 -15.01
CA ALA A 233 1.13 2.59 -14.40
C ALA A 233 1.56 3.45 -13.22
N LEU A 234 0.81 4.52 -12.98
CA LEU A 234 1.06 5.49 -11.91
C LEU A 234 0.61 4.90 -10.56
N TRP A 235 1.21 5.35 -9.48
CA TRP A 235 0.82 5.12 -8.09
C TRP A 235 0.31 6.41 -7.47
N SER A 236 -0.49 6.31 -6.40
CA SER A 236 -1.09 7.49 -5.79
C SER A 236 -1.60 7.27 -4.37
N SER A 237 -1.71 8.37 -3.64
CA SER A 237 -2.57 8.50 -2.48
C SER A 237 -3.90 9.14 -2.88
N PHE A 238 -4.87 9.15 -1.96
CA PHE A 238 -6.19 9.73 -2.18
C PHE A 238 -6.65 10.57 -1.01
N VAL A 239 -7.32 11.67 -1.32
CA VAL A 239 -8.13 12.42 -0.36
C VAL A 239 -9.59 12.26 -0.75
N VAL A 240 -10.40 11.67 0.12
CA VAL A 240 -11.86 11.71 -0.02
C VAL A 240 -12.36 12.90 0.75
N GLN A 241 -12.77 13.94 0.02
CA GLN A 241 -13.34 15.13 0.56
C GLN A 241 -14.82 14.86 0.92
N LEU A 242 -15.14 15.07 2.19
CA LEU A 242 -16.47 14.83 2.74
C LEU A 242 -17.17 16.16 3.08
N PRO A 243 -18.49 16.23 2.99
CA PRO A 243 -19.21 17.49 3.22
C PRO A 243 -19.11 17.95 4.67
N THR A 244 -18.90 17.05 5.61
CA THR A 244 -18.81 17.37 7.04
C THR A 244 -17.83 16.43 7.77
N GLY A 245 -17.27 16.91 8.89
CA GLY A 245 -16.50 16.12 9.82
C GLY A 245 -15.03 15.90 9.44
N GLY A 246 -14.56 16.46 8.32
CA GLY A 246 -13.18 16.34 7.83
C GLY A 246 -12.98 15.15 6.88
N ASN A 247 -11.87 15.18 6.14
CA ASN A 247 -11.54 14.32 5.02
C ASN A 247 -10.94 12.97 5.46
N LEU A 248 -11.08 11.97 4.59
CA LEU A 248 -10.33 10.73 4.65
C LEU A 248 -9.09 10.86 3.75
N PHE A 249 -7.91 10.48 4.26
CA PHE A 249 -6.70 10.30 3.48
C PHE A 249 -6.32 8.82 3.45
N PHE A 250 -6.04 8.29 2.25
CA PHE A 250 -5.50 6.96 2.05
C PHE A 250 -4.15 7.04 1.34
N ALA A 251 -3.08 6.62 2.00
CA ALA A 251 -1.72 6.75 1.47
C ALA A 251 -1.40 5.75 0.35
N GLY A 252 -2.01 4.57 0.34
CA GLY A 252 -1.47 3.43 -0.41
C GLY A 252 -0.10 3.04 0.13
N ASP A 253 0.76 2.50 -0.74
CA ASP A 253 2.17 2.33 -0.44
C ASP A 253 2.95 3.57 -0.86
N THR A 254 3.91 3.96 -0.03
CA THR A 254 4.71 5.16 -0.29
C THR A 254 6.04 5.13 0.44
N GLY A 255 7.08 5.65 -0.21
CA GLY A 255 8.29 6.14 0.44
C GLY A 255 8.06 7.53 1.02
N PHE A 256 9.07 8.05 1.69
CA PHE A 256 8.99 9.40 2.27
C PHE A 256 9.30 10.48 1.22
N GLY A 257 10.19 10.18 0.24
CA GLY A 257 10.65 11.11 -0.78
C GLY A 257 11.17 12.41 -0.16
N ASP A 258 10.77 13.55 -0.74
CA ASP A 258 11.03 14.87 -0.20
C ASP A 258 10.18 15.23 1.03
N GLY A 259 9.19 14.38 1.33
CA GLY A 259 8.23 14.58 2.41
C GLY A 259 7.28 15.77 2.23
N GLN A 260 7.13 16.31 1.03
CA GLN A 260 6.22 17.41 0.75
C GLN A 260 4.80 16.93 0.44
N TRP A 261 4.67 15.76 -0.18
CA TRP A 261 3.39 15.22 -0.61
C TRP A 261 2.31 15.13 0.50
N PRO A 262 2.62 14.90 1.80
CA PRO A 262 1.59 14.92 2.83
C PRO A 262 1.01 16.33 3.06
N ALA A 263 1.86 17.36 2.98
CA ALA A 263 1.41 18.74 3.11
C ALA A 263 0.57 19.19 1.91
N GLU A 264 0.91 18.73 0.70
CA GLU A 264 0.10 18.93 -0.50
C GLU A 264 -1.31 18.31 -0.35
N ALA A 265 -1.39 17.09 0.18
CA ALA A 265 -2.67 16.43 0.47
C ALA A 265 -3.46 17.17 1.56
N ALA A 266 -2.80 17.64 2.62
CA ALA A 266 -3.41 18.41 3.70
C ALA A 266 -3.99 19.76 3.24
N ALA A 267 -3.48 20.34 2.16
CA ALA A 267 -4.02 21.56 1.57
C ALA A 267 -5.44 21.41 1.02
N LEU A 268 -5.90 20.17 0.79
CA LEU A 268 -7.27 19.87 0.36
C LEU A 268 -8.33 19.95 1.49
N GLY A 269 -7.91 20.25 2.71
CA GLY A 269 -8.77 20.46 3.87
C GLY A 269 -8.41 19.57 5.07
N PRO A 270 -9.10 19.75 6.21
CA PRO A 270 -8.80 19.02 7.44
C PRO A 270 -8.87 17.51 7.27
N VAL A 271 -7.81 16.79 7.64
CA VAL A 271 -7.75 15.32 7.59
C VAL A 271 -8.29 14.76 8.91
N ARG A 272 -9.46 14.15 8.84
CA ARG A 272 -10.11 13.46 9.95
C ARG A 272 -9.42 12.14 10.27
N LEU A 273 -9.19 11.35 9.22
CA LEU A 273 -8.57 10.03 9.29
C LEU A 273 -7.52 9.88 8.18
N ALA A 274 -6.32 9.45 8.55
CA ALA A 274 -5.31 8.99 7.62
C ALA A 274 -5.13 7.46 7.75
N LEU A 275 -5.10 6.75 6.63
CA LEU A 275 -4.69 5.34 6.55
C LEU A 275 -3.24 5.33 6.06
N LEU A 276 -2.31 4.96 6.96
CA LEU A 276 -0.86 5.09 6.71
C LEU A 276 -0.16 3.74 6.82
N PRO A 277 0.66 3.35 5.82
CA PRO A 277 1.45 2.14 5.90
C PRO A 277 2.56 2.28 6.93
N ILE A 278 2.85 1.19 7.66
CA ILE A 278 3.93 1.13 8.66
C ILE A 278 4.81 -0.11 8.50
N GLY A 279 4.52 -0.98 7.54
CA GLY A 279 5.22 -2.25 7.32
C GLY A 279 5.85 -2.36 5.94
N ALA A 280 6.60 -3.43 5.76
CA ALA A 280 7.44 -3.71 4.61
C ALA A 280 8.54 -2.64 4.40
N PHE A 281 9.17 -2.17 5.49
CA PHE A 281 10.17 -1.11 5.44
C PHE A 281 11.62 -1.59 5.65
N ARG A 282 11.83 -2.85 6.07
CA ARG A 282 13.16 -3.43 6.25
C ARG A 282 13.48 -4.40 5.12
N PHE A 283 14.37 -4.02 4.24
CA PHE A 283 14.88 -4.88 3.15
C PHE A 283 16.28 -5.44 3.45
N VAL A 284 16.87 -4.97 4.56
CA VAL A 284 18.06 -5.55 5.20
C VAL A 284 17.86 -5.54 6.73
N PRO A 285 18.53 -6.43 7.48
CA PRO A 285 18.46 -6.43 8.94
C PRO A 285 18.80 -5.06 9.54
N GLY A 286 18.00 -4.60 10.51
CA GLY A 286 18.25 -3.35 11.22
C GLY A 286 17.92 -2.06 10.46
N GLN A 287 17.47 -2.14 9.22
CA GLN A 287 17.09 -0.96 8.43
C GLN A 287 15.95 -0.19 9.12
N MET A 288 16.09 1.13 9.20
CA MET A 288 15.11 2.03 9.83
C MET A 288 14.27 2.79 8.83
N VAL A 289 14.79 3.01 7.61
CA VAL A 289 14.15 3.77 6.54
C VAL A 289 14.39 3.09 5.19
N SER A 290 13.45 3.22 4.28
CA SER A 290 13.52 2.73 2.89
C SER A 290 13.04 3.82 1.93
N GLY A 291 13.55 3.83 0.71
CA GLY A 291 13.12 4.75 -0.34
C GLY A 291 11.69 4.48 -0.83
N ALA A 292 11.31 3.20 -0.94
CA ALA A 292 10.02 2.81 -1.53
C ALA A 292 8.87 2.65 -0.53
N HIS A 293 9.17 2.45 0.76
CA HIS A 293 8.17 2.23 1.81
C HIS A 293 8.51 3.03 3.06
N ILE A 294 7.53 3.74 3.61
CA ILE A 294 7.67 4.33 4.93
C ILE A 294 7.52 3.26 6.00
N GLY A 295 8.45 3.28 6.98
CA GLY A 295 8.30 2.57 8.25
C GLY A 295 7.66 3.48 9.30
N PRO A 296 7.50 2.99 10.54
CA PRO A 296 6.82 3.73 11.61
C PRO A 296 7.39 5.12 11.90
N ALA A 297 8.71 5.30 11.76
CA ALA A 297 9.37 6.60 11.95
C ALA A 297 8.86 7.65 10.95
N HIS A 298 8.88 7.32 9.67
CA HIS A 298 8.39 8.21 8.62
C HIS A 298 6.87 8.32 8.62
N ALA A 299 6.14 7.24 8.93
CA ALA A 299 4.68 7.28 9.02
C ALA A 299 4.21 8.27 10.11
N ALA A 300 4.91 8.33 11.24
CA ALA A 300 4.64 9.32 12.28
C ALA A 300 4.87 10.76 11.80
N LEU A 301 5.93 11.01 11.00
CA LEU A 301 6.15 12.33 10.38
C LEU A 301 5.10 12.66 9.32
N VAL A 302 4.66 11.68 8.53
CA VAL A 302 3.56 11.84 7.58
C VAL A 302 2.26 12.21 8.31
N PHE A 303 1.95 11.54 9.44
CA PHE A 303 0.82 11.88 10.28
C PHE A 303 0.85 13.34 10.74
N GLU A 304 2.03 13.83 11.18
CA GLU A 304 2.22 15.24 11.54
C GLU A 304 2.03 16.20 10.35
N ARG A 305 2.68 15.90 9.21
CA ARG A 305 2.63 16.77 8.02
C ARG A 305 1.25 16.84 7.40
N LEU A 306 0.49 15.75 7.44
CA LEU A 306 -0.94 15.73 7.10
C LEU A 306 -1.77 16.55 8.07
N ARG A 307 -1.25 16.86 9.27
CA ARG A 307 -2.01 17.44 10.38
C ARG A 307 -3.28 16.64 10.66
N ALA A 308 -3.20 15.31 10.53
CA ALA A 308 -4.33 14.45 10.69
C ALA A 308 -4.78 14.40 12.16
N ALA A 309 -6.10 14.38 12.39
CA ALA A 309 -6.67 14.26 13.73
C ALA A 309 -6.49 12.84 14.27
N ARG A 310 -6.65 11.83 13.39
CA ARG A 310 -6.45 10.41 13.68
C ARG A 310 -5.74 9.74 12.53
N ALA A 311 -5.01 8.66 12.81
CA ALA A 311 -4.52 7.75 11.80
C ALA A 311 -4.68 6.29 12.22
N LEU A 312 -4.89 5.42 11.25
CA LEU A 312 -4.91 3.97 11.38
C LEU A 312 -3.72 3.38 10.63
N ALA A 313 -2.94 2.56 11.31
CA ALA A 313 -1.82 1.87 10.75
C ALA A 313 -2.27 0.70 9.85
N ILE A 314 -1.80 0.67 8.62
CA ILE A 314 -2.06 -0.38 7.62
C ILE A 314 -0.75 -1.00 7.13
N HIS A 315 -0.83 -1.95 6.20
CA HIS A 315 0.28 -2.57 5.48
C HIS A 315 1.26 -3.33 6.39
N TRP A 316 0.76 -3.95 7.47
CA TRP A 316 1.56 -4.77 8.38
C TRP A 316 0.81 -6.04 8.78
N GLY A 317 1.52 -7.02 9.32
CA GLY A 317 0.94 -8.18 10.00
C GLY A 317 0.12 -9.16 9.16
N THR A 318 -0.01 -8.96 7.83
CA THR A 318 -0.83 -9.79 6.92
C THR A 318 0.02 -10.64 5.98
N PHE A 319 0.95 -10.05 5.26
CA PHE A 319 1.90 -10.69 4.37
C PHE A 319 3.33 -10.42 4.84
N ARG A 320 4.20 -11.45 4.84
CA ARG A 320 5.62 -11.29 5.17
C ARG A 320 6.39 -10.83 3.94
N LEU A 321 6.54 -9.54 3.77
CA LEU A 321 7.14 -8.91 2.58
C LEU A 321 8.61 -8.53 2.78
N SER A 322 9.08 -8.39 4.02
CA SER A 322 10.34 -7.76 4.38
C SER A 322 11.03 -8.46 5.56
N TYR A 323 12.05 -7.83 6.14
CA TYR A 323 12.91 -8.41 7.19
C TYR A 323 12.47 -8.07 8.62
N GLU A 324 11.39 -7.34 8.83
CA GLU A 324 10.87 -7.12 10.18
C GLU A 324 10.01 -8.29 10.68
N ALA A 325 10.04 -8.51 12.00
CA ALA A 325 9.09 -9.38 12.67
C ALA A 325 7.67 -8.78 12.57
N ARG A 326 6.65 -9.63 12.69
CA ARG A 326 5.26 -9.25 12.52
C ARG A 326 4.81 -8.11 13.45
N ASP A 327 5.33 -8.06 14.66
CA ASP A 327 4.98 -7.08 15.69
C ASP A 327 5.94 -5.88 15.76
N THR A 328 7.02 -5.89 14.98
CA THR A 328 7.98 -4.77 14.92
C THR A 328 7.31 -3.46 14.51
N PRO A 329 6.50 -3.39 13.42
CA PRO A 329 5.91 -2.13 13.00
C PRO A 329 5.03 -1.47 14.07
N PRO A 330 4.06 -2.13 14.72
CA PRO A 330 3.23 -1.48 15.74
C PRO A 330 4.03 -1.07 16.99
N ARG A 331 5.04 -1.85 17.41
CA ARG A 331 5.90 -1.50 18.56
C ARG A 331 6.77 -0.27 18.26
N MET A 332 7.34 -0.19 17.05
CA MET A 332 8.08 1.00 16.61
C MET A 332 7.18 2.22 16.46
N LEU A 333 5.92 2.04 16.00
CA LEU A 333 4.96 3.14 15.92
C LEU A 333 4.69 3.73 17.31
N GLN A 334 4.51 2.90 18.32
CA GLN A 334 4.34 3.36 19.71
C GLN A 334 5.54 4.19 20.17
N ALA A 335 6.76 3.77 19.85
CA ALA A 335 7.97 4.55 20.17
C ALA A 335 8.02 5.87 19.39
N ALA A 336 7.71 5.86 18.10
CA ALA A 336 7.70 7.05 17.25
C ALA A 336 6.66 8.09 17.75
N MET A 337 5.47 7.63 18.13
CA MET A 337 4.43 8.51 18.67
C MET A 337 4.81 9.12 20.02
N LYS A 338 5.58 8.39 20.85
CA LYS A 338 6.18 8.96 22.08
C LYS A 338 7.23 10.03 21.74
N CYS A 339 8.05 9.83 20.71
CA CYS A 339 9.01 10.84 20.27
C CYS A 339 8.33 12.13 19.78
N LEU A 340 7.12 12.04 19.26
CA LEU A 340 6.31 13.19 18.84
C LEU A 340 5.55 13.86 20.01
N ASP A 341 5.48 13.21 21.16
CA ASP A 341 4.55 13.57 22.24
C ASP A 341 3.09 13.71 21.73
N ARG A 342 2.66 12.75 20.92
CA ARG A 342 1.36 12.74 20.25
C ARG A 342 0.64 11.41 20.41
N THR A 343 -0.68 11.48 20.36
CA THR A 343 -1.61 10.34 20.30
C THR A 343 -2.47 10.39 19.06
N GLY A 344 -3.24 9.34 18.81
CA GLY A 344 -4.23 9.30 17.72
C GLY A 344 -3.72 8.68 16.42
N PHE A 345 -2.54 8.09 16.42
CA PHE A 345 -2.11 7.18 15.38
C PHE A 345 -1.96 5.78 15.96
N ASP A 346 -2.92 4.90 15.62
CA ASP A 346 -3.10 3.63 16.28
C ASP A 346 -2.91 2.44 15.33
N ALA A 347 -2.24 1.40 15.82
CA ALA A 347 -2.22 0.07 15.21
C ALA A 347 -3.26 -0.81 15.92
N VAL A 348 -4.32 -1.16 15.22
CA VAL A 348 -5.40 -1.99 15.76
C VAL A 348 -5.31 -3.43 15.27
N ALA A 349 -6.00 -4.36 15.90
CA ALA A 349 -6.10 -5.73 15.41
C ALA A 349 -6.95 -5.80 14.13
N ILE A 350 -6.62 -6.74 13.24
CA ILE A 350 -7.44 -7.07 12.06
C ILE A 350 -8.83 -7.50 12.53
N GLY A 351 -9.86 -7.00 11.86
CA GLY A 351 -11.27 -7.23 12.21
C GLY A 351 -11.82 -6.24 13.24
N ARG A 352 -10.96 -5.42 13.88
CA ARG A 352 -11.44 -4.38 14.80
C ARG A 352 -12.09 -3.24 14.05
N THR A 353 -13.31 -2.90 14.46
CA THR A 353 -13.99 -1.68 14.05
C THR A 353 -13.75 -0.57 15.06
N VAL A 354 -13.37 0.60 14.59
CA VAL A 354 -13.21 1.82 15.41
C VAL A 354 -14.13 2.90 14.90
N GLU A 355 -14.65 3.72 15.82
CA GLU A 355 -15.37 4.94 15.48
C GLU A 355 -14.41 6.12 15.51
N VAL A 356 -14.36 6.88 14.44
CA VAL A 356 -13.48 8.04 14.31
C VAL A 356 -14.31 9.31 14.53
N PRO A 357 -13.99 10.15 15.54
CA PRO A 357 -14.73 11.38 15.80
C PRO A 357 -14.51 12.39 14.66
N PRO A 358 -15.45 13.31 14.43
CA PRO A 358 -15.28 14.41 13.50
C PRO A 358 -14.06 15.28 13.85
N ALA A 359 -13.39 15.79 12.81
CA ALA A 359 -12.30 16.74 12.95
C ALA A 359 -12.52 17.89 11.95
N THR A 360 -12.85 19.06 12.48
CA THR A 360 -13.12 20.27 11.68
C THR A 360 -11.97 21.26 11.74
N THR A 361 -11.01 21.06 12.66
CA THR A 361 -9.84 21.90 12.84
C THR A 361 -8.57 21.09 12.62
N LEU A 362 -7.55 21.73 12.05
CA LEU A 362 -6.25 21.11 11.88
C LEU A 362 -5.46 21.21 13.19
N PRO A 363 -4.80 20.11 13.64
CA PRO A 363 -3.80 20.19 14.69
C PRO A 363 -2.71 21.22 14.34
N PRO A 364 -2.02 21.81 15.32
CA PRO A 364 -0.93 22.72 15.03
C PRO A 364 0.17 22.01 14.22
N PRO A 365 0.84 22.72 13.31
CA PRO A 365 1.99 22.16 12.60
C PRO A 365 3.13 21.90 13.58
N THR A 366 3.80 20.78 13.44
CA THR A 366 5.01 20.45 14.18
C THR A 366 6.22 20.53 13.23
N ARG A 367 7.43 20.60 13.80
CA ARG A 367 8.67 20.80 13.05
C ARG A 367 9.64 19.64 13.20
N THR A 368 9.17 18.47 13.64
CA THR A 368 10.02 17.30 13.74
C THR A 368 10.57 16.92 12.38
N ASN A 369 11.90 16.84 12.27
CA ASN A 369 12.54 16.40 11.04
C ASN A 369 12.93 14.90 11.11
N PRO A 370 13.21 14.24 9.98
CA PRO A 370 13.56 12.82 9.96
C PRO A 370 14.79 12.48 10.83
N ALA A 371 15.82 13.33 10.87
CA ALA A 371 17.01 13.07 11.66
C ALA A 371 16.71 13.10 13.17
N ALA A 372 15.91 14.07 13.63
CA ALA A 372 15.49 14.16 15.02
C ALA A 372 14.62 12.96 15.43
N MET A 373 13.72 12.50 14.56
CA MET A 373 12.92 11.31 14.78
C MET A 373 13.81 10.07 14.93
N LEU A 374 14.75 9.86 14.03
CA LEU A 374 15.66 8.71 14.08
C LEU A 374 16.56 8.75 15.32
N ALA A 375 17.06 9.93 15.69
CA ALA A 375 17.85 10.09 16.93
C ALA A 375 17.03 9.77 18.19
N CYS A 376 15.76 10.17 18.26
CA CYS A 376 14.88 9.81 19.37
C CYS A 376 14.60 8.31 19.42
N LEU A 377 14.45 7.66 18.27
CA LEU A 377 14.22 6.21 18.17
C LEU A 377 15.48 5.38 18.42
N ASP A 378 16.66 5.97 18.49
CA ASP A 378 17.92 5.24 18.68
C ASP A 378 18.12 4.80 20.12
N THR A 379 17.24 3.94 20.60
CA THR A 379 17.23 3.36 21.94
C THR A 379 17.54 1.87 21.92
N PRO A 380 18.08 1.27 23.02
CA PRO A 380 18.29 -0.17 23.11
C PRO A 380 17.00 -0.97 22.83
N ALA A 381 15.87 -0.50 23.31
CA ALA A 381 14.57 -1.16 23.12
C ALA A 381 14.16 -1.21 21.64
N VAL A 382 14.34 -0.12 20.89
CA VAL A 382 14.04 -0.07 19.44
C VAL A 382 15.05 -0.87 18.63
N ARG A 383 16.36 -0.80 18.97
CA ARG A 383 17.40 -1.61 18.32
C ARG A 383 17.18 -3.11 18.49
N ALA A 384 16.57 -3.53 19.60
CA ALA A 384 16.24 -4.94 19.86
C ALA A 384 15.02 -5.45 19.05
N LEU A 385 14.25 -4.59 18.40
CA LEU A 385 13.12 -4.99 17.55
C LEU A 385 13.66 -5.60 16.23
N ARG A 386 13.33 -6.86 16.01
CA ARG A 386 13.70 -7.60 14.78
C ARG A 386 12.74 -7.33 13.64
#